data_90db41823c7561913e2233e55db4c353
#
_entry.id   90db41823c7561913e2233e55db4c353
#
_cell.length_a   1.000
_cell.length_b   1.000
_cell.length_c   1.000
_cell.angle_alpha   90.00
_cell.angle_beta   90.00
_cell.angle_gamma   90.00
#
_symmetry.space_group_name_H-M   'P 1'
#
loop_
_entity.id
_entity.type
_entity.pdbx_description
1 polymer ?
#
loop_
_entity_poly.entity_id
_entity_poly.type
_entity_poly.pdbx_seq_one_letter_code
_entity_poly.pdbx_strand_id
1 'polypeptide(L)'
;MISVAFGWLLWPFSGALLWATLLAIIFAPLYRHCVAAFPAWRNLAALSTVIVVVVMVLIPVGVVIASLVDQGGELYQRVQSGEINLAHPLQQLKAALPGWAASLSDRLVGIDLSALKERLSSLVVPAGQQLAGHAINIGQLTLEFVASLLVMLYLLFFFLRDGDELNLRIRDALPLRASHTAEILDTFTLAVRGTIKGIILVALLQGALGGVIFWLLGLTAPLLAGAIMALLSLLPVLGSALVWAPAAIYLLVSGSVTKGIILLAFGTFVIGLSDNFLRPILVGQSIQMPSYVVLLATLGGLAALGANGFVIGPLVAAMFLTAWRIFVTSKARCD
;
A
#
# COMPACT_ATOMS: atom_id res chain seq x y z
N MET A 1 27.37 3.57 23.35
CA MET A 1 26.56 4.77 23.57
C MET A 1 26.41 5.62 22.30
N ILE A 2 27.52 6.00 21.62
CA ILE A 2 27.48 6.84 20.40
C ILE A 2 26.58 6.22 19.28
N SER A 3 26.70 4.92 19.00
CA SER A 3 25.90 4.24 17.99
C SER A 3 24.40 4.24 18.30
N VAL A 4 24.04 4.15 19.59
CA VAL A 4 22.62 4.19 20.03
C VAL A 4 22.08 5.61 19.89
N ALA A 5 22.86 6.62 20.27
CA ALA A 5 22.48 8.03 20.10
C ALA A 5 22.33 8.39 18.62
N PHE A 6 23.22 7.90 17.76
CA PHE A 6 23.13 8.08 16.30
C PHE A 6 21.88 7.39 15.73
N GLY A 7 21.59 6.15 16.14
CA GLY A 7 20.37 5.44 15.74
C GLY A 7 19.10 6.17 16.16
N TRP A 8 19.08 6.74 17.36
CA TRP A 8 17.95 7.54 17.83
C TRP A 8 17.79 8.85 17.04
N LEU A 9 18.88 9.50 16.66
CA LEU A 9 18.87 10.68 15.80
C LEU A 9 18.33 10.40 14.41
N LEU A 10 18.58 9.19 13.87
CA LEU A 10 18.10 8.77 12.55
C LEU A 10 16.65 8.24 12.58
N TRP A 11 16.08 8.00 13.76
CA TRP A 11 14.74 7.41 13.90
C TRP A 11 13.64 8.15 13.13
N PRO A 12 13.56 9.51 13.14
CA PRO A 12 12.58 10.26 12.36
C PRO A 12 12.68 10.00 10.84
N PHE A 13 13.87 9.68 10.35
CA PHE A 13 14.16 9.41 8.92
C PHE A 13 14.16 7.92 8.58
N SER A 14 13.79 7.04 9.52
CA SER A 14 13.78 5.58 9.31
C SER A 14 12.93 5.16 8.12
N GLY A 15 11.77 5.78 7.92
CA GLY A 15 10.91 5.57 6.77
C GLY A 15 11.59 5.97 5.45
N ALA A 16 12.19 7.16 5.41
CA ALA A 16 12.92 7.66 4.23
C ALA A 16 14.11 6.77 3.89
N LEU A 17 14.88 6.33 4.89
CA LEU A 17 16.01 5.42 4.73
C LEU A 17 15.55 4.05 4.19
N LEU A 18 14.48 3.50 4.75
CA LEU A 18 13.89 2.24 4.30
C LEU A 18 13.48 2.33 2.82
N TRP A 19 12.64 3.31 2.49
CA TRP A 19 12.14 3.43 1.12
C TRP A 19 13.24 3.74 0.11
N ALA A 20 14.23 4.56 0.47
CA ALA A 20 15.41 4.79 -0.36
C ALA A 20 16.18 3.50 -0.63
N THR A 21 16.39 2.66 0.40
CA THR A 21 17.07 1.36 0.26
C THR A 21 16.29 0.41 -0.65
N LEU A 22 14.97 0.30 -0.43
CA LEU A 22 14.09 -0.56 -1.24
C LEU A 22 14.11 -0.14 -2.71
N LEU A 23 13.91 1.15 -2.96
CA LEU A 23 13.92 1.71 -4.32
C LEU A 23 15.30 1.56 -4.98
N ALA A 24 16.39 1.75 -4.24
CA ALA A 24 17.75 1.54 -4.76
C ALA A 24 17.95 0.09 -5.23
N ILE A 25 17.51 -0.90 -4.45
CA ILE A 25 17.62 -2.33 -4.82
C ILE A 25 16.76 -2.68 -6.03
N ILE A 26 15.55 -2.09 -6.12
CA ILE A 26 14.62 -2.35 -7.23
C ILE A 26 15.12 -1.71 -8.52
N PHE A 27 15.57 -0.45 -8.43
CA PHE A 27 16.00 0.32 -9.59
C PHE A 27 17.50 0.19 -9.89
N ALA A 28 18.27 -0.60 -9.09
CA ALA A 28 19.66 -0.91 -9.38
C ALA A 28 19.89 -1.45 -10.81
N PRO A 29 19.08 -2.39 -11.37
CA PRO A 29 19.27 -2.85 -12.74
C PRO A 29 19.10 -1.72 -13.76
N LEU A 30 18.13 -0.81 -13.57
CA LEU A 30 17.93 0.35 -14.44
C LEU A 30 19.14 1.29 -14.37
N TYR A 31 19.61 1.61 -13.17
CA TYR A 31 20.81 2.40 -12.97
C TYR A 31 22.03 1.79 -13.68
N ARG A 32 22.25 0.47 -13.55
CA ARG A 32 23.36 -0.23 -14.22
C ARG A 32 23.27 -0.14 -15.75
N HIS A 33 22.08 -0.19 -16.33
CA HIS A 33 21.87 0.04 -17.75
C HIS A 33 22.25 1.47 -18.16
N CYS A 34 21.84 2.47 -17.36
CA CYS A 34 22.19 3.87 -17.61
C CYS A 34 23.72 4.11 -17.50
N VAL A 35 24.38 3.52 -16.51
CA VAL A 35 25.85 3.61 -16.36
C VAL A 35 26.56 2.90 -17.50
N ALA A 36 26.07 1.75 -17.97
CA ALA A 36 26.66 1.04 -19.11
C ALA A 36 26.59 1.87 -20.40
N ALA A 37 25.51 2.65 -20.58
CA ALA A 37 25.38 3.55 -21.73
C ALA A 37 26.28 4.81 -21.62
N PHE A 38 26.53 5.31 -20.39
CA PHE A 38 27.30 6.52 -20.14
C PHE A 38 28.30 6.36 -18.98
N PRO A 39 29.40 5.61 -19.14
CA PRO A 39 30.32 5.24 -18.03
C PRO A 39 30.99 6.44 -17.34
N ALA A 40 31.26 7.51 -18.11
CA ALA A 40 31.90 8.72 -17.61
C ALA A 40 31.00 9.59 -16.69
N TRP A 41 29.68 9.35 -16.68
CA TRP A 41 28.69 10.25 -16.12
C TRP A 41 27.81 9.58 -15.05
N ARG A 42 28.46 8.89 -14.09
CA ARG A 42 27.77 8.13 -13.02
C ARG A 42 26.73 8.97 -12.26
N ASN A 43 27.02 10.27 -12.03
CA ASN A 43 26.08 11.18 -11.36
C ASN A 43 24.82 11.42 -12.18
N LEU A 44 24.96 11.58 -13.50
CA LEU A 44 23.79 11.78 -14.38
C LEU A 44 22.98 10.49 -14.52
N ALA A 45 23.62 9.33 -14.54
CA ALA A 45 22.92 8.05 -14.54
C ALA A 45 22.11 7.85 -13.22
N ALA A 46 22.66 8.23 -12.07
CA ALA A 46 21.92 8.20 -10.82
C ALA A 46 20.76 9.20 -10.82
N LEU A 47 21.02 10.44 -11.25
CA LEU A 47 19.99 11.49 -11.31
C LEU A 47 18.85 11.11 -12.27
N SER A 48 19.17 10.60 -13.47
CA SER A 48 18.15 10.14 -14.45
C SER A 48 17.31 9.01 -13.87
N THR A 49 17.93 8.05 -13.16
CA THR A 49 17.19 6.98 -12.48
C THR A 49 16.26 7.54 -11.40
N VAL A 50 16.72 8.49 -10.59
CA VAL A 50 15.87 9.15 -9.57
C VAL A 50 14.70 9.89 -10.24
N ILE A 51 14.94 10.60 -11.33
CA ILE A 51 13.87 11.29 -12.08
C ILE A 51 12.84 10.27 -12.61
N VAL A 52 13.28 9.14 -13.15
CA VAL A 52 12.36 8.06 -13.58
C VAL A 52 11.52 7.54 -12.42
N VAL A 53 12.13 7.31 -11.24
CA VAL A 53 11.39 6.90 -10.03
C VAL A 53 10.37 7.94 -9.62
N VAL A 54 10.75 9.23 -9.59
CA VAL A 54 9.85 10.35 -9.27
C VAL A 54 8.66 10.38 -10.22
N VAL A 55 8.93 10.34 -11.52
CA VAL A 55 7.88 10.35 -12.56
C VAL A 55 6.96 9.13 -12.42
N MET A 56 7.55 7.94 -12.25
CA MET A 56 6.80 6.68 -12.17
C MET A 56 5.94 6.55 -10.91
N VAL A 57 6.35 7.16 -9.79
CA VAL A 57 5.65 7.07 -8.50
C VAL A 57 4.79 8.29 -8.24
N LEU A 58 5.34 9.51 -8.37
CA LEU A 58 4.64 10.73 -7.96
C LEU A 58 3.55 11.15 -8.94
N ILE A 59 3.73 10.98 -10.26
CA ILE A 59 2.69 11.37 -11.22
C ILE A 59 1.41 10.55 -11.01
N PRO A 60 1.45 9.20 -10.98
CA PRO A 60 0.26 8.42 -10.71
C PRO A 60 -0.41 8.77 -9.37
N VAL A 61 0.37 8.91 -8.30
CA VAL A 61 -0.16 9.28 -6.98
C VAL A 61 -0.81 10.67 -7.03
N GLY A 62 -0.19 11.64 -7.70
CA GLY A 62 -0.75 12.98 -7.87
C GLY A 62 -2.08 12.96 -8.64
N VAL A 63 -2.18 12.19 -9.72
CA VAL A 63 -3.43 12.03 -10.49
C VAL A 63 -4.53 11.42 -9.63
N VAL A 64 -4.20 10.41 -8.83
CA VAL A 64 -5.17 9.77 -7.91
C VAL A 64 -5.66 10.77 -6.87
N ILE A 65 -4.76 11.49 -6.21
CA ILE A 65 -5.13 12.51 -5.21
C ILE A 65 -6.03 13.58 -5.84
N ALA A 66 -5.66 14.11 -7.00
CA ALA A 66 -6.48 15.10 -7.70
C ALA A 66 -7.88 14.56 -8.01
N SER A 67 -7.97 13.33 -8.55
CA SER A 67 -9.25 12.68 -8.84
C SER A 67 -10.10 12.44 -7.59
N LEU A 68 -9.49 12.09 -6.46
CA LEU A 68 -10.19 11.91 -5.18
C LEU A 68 -10.72 13.22 -4.62
N VAL A 69 -9.95 14.31 -4.74
CA VAL A 69 -10.37 15.65 -4.31
C VAL A 69 -11.56 16.13 -5.14
N ASP A 70 -11.49 15.98 -6.47
CA ASP A 70 -12.56 16.40 -7.37
C ASP A 70 -13.86 15.62 -7.13
N GLN A 71 -13.78 14.29 -7.09
CA GLN A 71 -14.94 13.41 -6.87
C GLN A 71 -15.48 13.54 -5.44
N GLY A 72 -14.60 13.69 -4.45
CA GLY A 72 -14.99 13.93 -3.06
C GLY A 72 -15.72 15.27 -2.90
N GLY A 73 -15.28 16.32 -3.59
CA GLY A 73 -15.91 17.64 -3.61
C GLY A 73 -17.31 17.58 -4.22
N GLU A 74 -17.50 16.91 -5.34
CA GLU A 74 -18.82 16.71 -5.96
C GLU A 74 -19.77 15.92 -5.06
N LEU A 75 -19.29 14.84 -4.46
CA LEU A 75 -20.09 14.03 -3.54
C LEU A 75 -20.53 14.86 -2.31
N TYR A 76 -19.61 15.63 -1.74
CA TYR A 76 -19.91 16.52 -0.61
C TYR A 76 -20.98 17.56 -0.96
N GLN A 77 -20.88 18.19 -2.14
CA GLN A 77 -21.87 19.16 -2.60
C GLN A 77 -23.26 18.54 -2.78
N ARG A 78 -23.33 17.34 -3.37
CA ARG A 78 -24.60 16.58 -3.57
C ARG A 78 -25.22 16.11 -2.25
N VAL A 79 -24.41 15.79 -1.24
CA VAL A 79 -24.89 15.48 0.12
C VAL A 79 -25.45 16.73 0.77
N GLN A 80 -24.75 17.86 0.63
CA GLN A 80 -25.14 19.14 1.25
C GLN A 80 -26.37 19.77 0.58
N SER A 81 -26.51 19.61 -0.74
CA SER A 81 -27.68 20.10 -1.48
C SER A 81 -28.96 19.30 -1.21
N GLY A 82 -28.87 18.19 -0.47
CA GLY A 82 -30.01 17.33 -0.17
C GLY A 82 -30.54 16.51 -1.37
N GLU A 83 -29.83 16.55 -2.51
CA GLU A 83 -30.16 15.75 -3.68
C GLU A 83 -30.07 14.23 -3.40
N ILE A 84 -29.28 13.87 -2.39
CA ILE A 84 -29.10 12.48 -1.96
C ILE A 84 -30.18 12.13 -0.92
N ASN A 85 -31.33 11.68 -1.39
CA ASN A 85 -32.39 11.20 -0.51
C ASN A 85 -32.19 9.71 -0.21
N LEU A 86 -31.53 9.42 0.92
CA LEU A 86 -31.21 8.07 1.40
C LEU A 86 -32.47 7.19 1.66
N ALA A 87 -33.67 7.80 1.75
CA ALA A 87 -34.90 7.07 2.04
C ALA A 87 -35.41 6.24 0.85
N HIS A 88 -35.27 6.75 -0.40
CA HIS A 88 -35.74 6.09 -1.61
C HIS A 88 -34.99 4.78 -1.93
N PRO A 89 -33.65 4.72 -1.91
CA PRO A 89 -32.90 3.49 -2.19
C PRO A 89 -33.17 2.37 -1.21
N LEU A 90 -33.38 2.71 0.07
CA LEU A 90 -33.67 1.71 1.12
C LEU A 90 -35.07 1.09 0.99
N GLN A 91 -36.07 1.85 0.52
CA GLN A 91 -37.38 1.31 0.19
C GLN A 91 -37.30 0.39 -1.04
N GLN A 92 -36.53 0.74 -2.06
CA GLN A 92 -36.28 -0.12 -3.22
C GLN A 92 -35.53 -1.40 -2.85
N LEU A 93 -34.58 -1.31 -1.89
CA LEU A 93 -33.89 -2.48 -1.37
C LEU A 93 -34.86 -3.45 -0.67
N LYS A 94 -35.77 -2.93 0.17
CA LYS A 94 -36.82 -3.77 0.78
C LYS A 94 -37.74 -4.41 -0.26
N ALA A 95 -38.05 -3.71 -1.34
CA ALA A 95 -38.90 -4.23 -2.42
C ALA A 95 -38.19 -5.24 -3.32
N ALA A 96 -36.86 -5.17 -3.43
CA ALA A 96 -36.03 -6.07 -4.26
C ALA A 96 -35.59 -7.36 -3.54
N LEU A 97 -35.73 -7.41 -2.20
CA LEU A 97 -35.36 -8.60 -1.43
C LEU A 97 -36.44 -9.69 -1.57
N PRO A 98 -36.05 -10.97 -1.80
CA PRO A 98 -36.97 -12.11 -1.73
C PRO A 98 -37.66 -12.15 -0.36
N GLY A 99 -38.93 -12.60 -0.30
CA GLY A 99 -39.74 -12.54 0.93
C GLY A 99 -39.12 -13.16 2.20
N TRP A 100 -38.25 -14.16 2.03
CA TRP A 100 -37.48 -14.74 3.14
C TRP A 100 -36.39 -13.80 3.70
N ALA A 101 -35.79 -12.98 2.83
CA ALA A 101 -34.77 -12.00 3.23
C ALA A 101 -35.41 -10.72 3.82
N ALA A 102 -36.61 -10.38 3.37
CA ALA A 102 -37.39 -9.29 3.96
C ALA A 102 -37.80 -9.61 5.43
N SER A 103 -38.17 -10.85 5.71
CA SER A 103 -38.51 -11.28 7.10
C SER A 103 -37.27 -11.38 8.01
N LEU A 104 -36.08 -11.69 7.46
CA LEU A 104 -34.80 -11.63 8.16
C LEU A 104 -34.36 -10.19 8.41
N SER A 105 -34.61 -9.28 7.45
CA SER A 105 -34.31 -7.86 7.62
C SER A 105 -35.14 -7.23 8.74
N ASP A 106 -36.39 -7.60 8.92
CA ASP A 106 -37.24 -7.10 10.00
C ASP A 106 -36.85 -7.68 11.38
N ARG A 107 -36.22 -8.86 11.41
CA ARG A 107 -35.72 -9.47 12.67
C ARG A 107 -34.28 -9.09 13.03
N LEU A 108 -33.41 -8.89 12.03
CA LEU A 108 -32.00 -8.54 12.23
C LEU A 108 -31.76 -7.02 12.14
N VAL A 109 -32.63 -6.29 11.46
CA VAL A 109 -32.54 -4.85 11.24
C VAL A 109 -33.70 -4.17 11.99
N GLY A 110 -33.79 -4.40 13.28
CA GLY A 110 -34.35 -3.43 14.22
C GLY A 110 -33.47 -2.15 14.30
N ILE A 111 -32.69 -1.91 13.23
CA ILE A 111 -31.91 -0.68 13.08
C ILE A 111 -32.89 0.39 12.62
N ASP A 112 -33.29 1.22 13.55
CA ASP A 112 -34.01 2.43 13.29
C ASP A 112 -33.29 3.20 12.17
N LEU A 113 -33.95 3.31 11.00
CA LEU A 113 -33.38 4.00 9.84
C LEU A 113 -32.97 5.44 10.16
N SER A 114 -33.66 6.04 11.14
CA SER A 114 -33.33 7.34 11.72
C SER A 114 -31.97 7.29 12.45
N ALA A 115 -31.71 6.23 13.20
CA ALA A 115 -30.43 6.02 13.89
C ALA A 115 -29.27 5.73 12.91
N LEU A 116 -29.54 5.02 11.79
CA LEU A 116 -28.53 4.82 10.75
C LEU A 116 -28.22 6.13 9.99
N LYS A 117 -29.24 6.93 9.68
CA LYS A 117 -29.08 8.27 9.10
C LYS A 117 -28.31 9.19 10.04
N GLU A 118 -28.63 9.13 11.33
CA GLU A 118 -27.97 9.92 12.37
C GLU A 118 -26.51 9.46 12.60
N ARG A 119 -26.24 8.15 12.56
CA ARG A 119 -24.88 7.61 12.61
C ARG A 119 -24.07 7.90 11.32
N LEU A 120 -24.67 7.80 10.15
CA LEU A 120 -24.00 8.18 8.89
C LEU A 120 -23.76 9.70 8.85
N SER A 121 -24.72 10.52 9.22
CA SER A 121 -24.51 11.98 9.32
C SER A 121 -23.51 12.34 10.42
N SER A 122 -23.51 11.62 11.55
CA SER A 122 -22.53 11.82 12.62
C SER A 122 -21.12 11.33 12.26
N LEU A 123 -20.95 10.51 11.23
CA LEU A 123 -19.64 10.12 10.68
C LEU A 123 -19.18 11.06 9.56
N VAL A 124 -20.09 11.47 8.67
CA VAL A 124 -19.76 12.28 7.48
C VAL A 124 -19.59 13.76 7.83
N VAL A 125 -20.45 14.32 8.70
CA VAL A 125 -20.39 15.75 9.08
C VAL A 125 -19.15 16.07 9.91
N PRO A 126 -18.79 15.29 10.96
CA PRO A 126 -17.53 15.54 11.68
C PRO A 126 -16.29 15.27 10.82
N ALA A 127 -16.33 14.28 9.91
CA ALA A 127 -15.22 14.05 8.99
C ALA A 127 -14.99 15.28 8.08
N GLY A 128 -16.05 15.89 7.56
CA GLY A 128 -15.95 17.12 6.76
C GLY A 128 -15.48 18.33 7.58
N GLN A 129 -15.98 18.49 8.81
CA GLN A 129 -15.56 19.57 9.72
C GLN A 129 -14.14 19.36 10.27
N GLN A 130 -13.75 18.11 10.55
CA GLN A 130 -12.39 17.77 10.91
C GLN A 130 -11.41 18.01 9.76
N LEU A 131 -11.77 17.71 8.52
CA LEU A 131 -10.98 18.05 7.34
C LEU A 131 -10.79 19.57 7.19
N ALA A 132 -11.82 20.35 7.43
CA ALA A 132 -11.72 21.83 7.42
C ALA A 132 -10.92 22.39 8.62
N GLY A 133 -11.09 21.82 9.82
CA GLY A 133 -10.35 22.20 11.03
C GLY A 133 -8.88 21.74 11.03
N HIS A 134 -8.55 20.74 10.22
CA HIS A 134 -7.19 20.23 10.06
C HIS A 134 -6.39 20.93 8.94
N ALA A 135 -6.90 22.00 8.32
CA ALA A 135 -6.19 22.73 7.29
C ALA A 135 -4.77 23.18 7.74
N ILE A 136 -4.59 23.52 9.00
CA ILE A 136 -3.28 23.85 9.59
C ILE A 136 -2.44 22.58 9.77
N ASN A 137 -3.05 21.48 10.20
CA ASN A 137 -2.36 20.20 10.35
C ASN A 137 -2.00 19.58 8.97
N ILE A 138 -2.81 19.80 7.93
CA ILE A 138 -2.50 19.41 6.55
C ILE A 138 -1.23 20.12 6.07
N GLY A 139 -1.05 21.39 6.39
CA GLY A 139 0.19 22.11 6.07
C GLY A 139 1.42 21.50 6.75
N GLN A 140 1.34 21.14 8.03
CA GLN A 140 2.44 20.49 8.75
C GLN A 140 2.71 19.09 8.23
N LEU A 141 1.67 18.26 8.04
CA LEU A 141 1.79 16.93 7.45
C LEU A 141 2.39 16.97 6.03
N THR A 142 2.04 18.00 5.25
CA THR A 142 2.59 18.21 3.91
C THR A 142 4.07 18.56 3.99
N LEU A 143 4.49 19.44 4.91
CA LEU A 143 5.90 19.79 5.11
C LEU A 143 6.73 18.59 5.58
N GLU A 144 6.24 17.81 6.54
CA GLU A 144 6.90 16.59 7.00
C GLU A 144 7.01 15.54 5.89
N PHE A 145 5.96 15.38 5.10
CA PHE A 145 5.96 14.48 3.94
C PHE A 145 6.97 14.93 2.88
N VAL A 146 6.97 16.21 2.53
CA VAL A 146 7.90 16.78 1.54
C VAL A 146 9.34 16.68 2.04
N ALA A 147 9.60 16.98 3.31
CA ALA A 147 10.93 16.84 3.91
C ALA A 147 11.40 15.37 3.87
N SER A 148 10.54 14.42 4.30
CA SER A 148 10.85 12.99 4.24
C SER A 148 11.07 12.50 2.81
N LEU A 149 10.29 12.98 1.86
CA LEU A 149 10.44 12.67 0.44
C LEU A 149 11.77 13.19 -0.11
N LEU A 150 12.14 14.44 0.20
CA LEU A 150 13.41 15.00 -0.23
C LEU A 150 14.60 14.23 0.35
N VAL A 151 14.54 13.89 1.64
CA VAL A 151 15.57 13.04 2.29
C VAL A 151 15.62 11.67 1.63
N MET A 152 14.48 11.05 1.34
CA MET A 152 14.41 9.76 0.65
C MET A 152 15.04 9.83 -0.74
N LEU A 153 14.71 10.85 -1.55
CA LEU A 153 15.29 11.02 -2.89
C LEU A 153 16.79 11.31 -2.85
N TYR A 154 17.23 12.11 -1.89
CA TYR A 154 18.64 12.37 -1.63
C TYR A 154 19.40 11.08 -1.31
N LEU A 155 18.90 10.29 -0.36
CA LEU A 155 19.47 8.98 -0.01
C LEU A 155 19.44 8.02 -1.18
N LEU A 156 18.33 7.96 -1.93
CA LEU A 156 18.19 7.13 -3.12
C LEU A 156 19.28 7.44 -4.15
N PHE A 157 19.55 8.73 -4.40
CA PHE A 157 20.61 9.14 -5.31
C PHE A 157 21.97 8.56 -4.90
N PHE A 158 22.36 8.69 -3.62
CA PHE A 158 23.62 8.16 -3.13
C PHE A 158 23.65 6.63 -3.11
N PHE A 159 22.57 5.98 -2.72
CA PHE A 159 22.49 4.51 -2.72
C PHE A 159 22.57 3.91 -4.12
N LEU A 160 22.04 4.60 -5.14
CA LEU A 160 22.23 4.19 -6.53
C LEU A 160 23.67 4.43 -6.99
N ARG A 161 24.21 5.62 -6.73
CA ARG A 161 25.56 6.02 -7.20
C ARG A 161 26.67 5.21 -6.53
N ASP A 162 26.61 5.09 -5.22
CA ASP A 162 27.67 4.54 -4.38
C ASP A 162 27.33 3.15 -3.81
N GLY A 163 26.25 2.52 -4.29
CA GLY A 163 25.71 1.27 -3.75
C GLY A 163 26.68 0.10 -3.76
N ASP A 164 27.51 -0.02 -4.79
CA ASP A 164 28.53 -1.08 -4.86
C ASP A 164 29.62 -0.88 -3.78
N GLU A 165 30.07 0.35 -3.57
CA GLU A 165 31.04 0.69 -2.53
C GLU A 165 30.43 0.52 -1.13
N LEU A 166 29.18 0.96 -0.93
CA LEU A 166 28.45 0.79 0.32
C LEU A 166 28.30 -0.71 0.67
N ASN A 167 27.98 -1.54 -0.31
CA ASN A 167 27.86 -2.98 -0.13
C ASN A 167 29.21 -3.60 0.34
N LEU A 168 30.33 -3.19 -0.25
CA LEU A 168 31.65 -3.63 0.19
C LEU A 168 31.93 -3.18 1.63
N ARG A 169 31.71 -1.91 1.97
CA ARG A 169 31.90 -1.38 3.32
C ARG A 169 31.03 -2.09 4.37
N ILE A 170 29.78 -2.43 4.03
CA ILE A 170 28.89 -3.21 4.92
C ILE A 170 29.45 -4.61 5.13
N ARG A 171 29.94 -5.26 4.05
CA ARG A 171 30.56 -6.59 4.15
C ARG A 171 31.77 -6.59 5.06
N ASP A 172 32.63 -5.59 4.96
CA ASP A 172 33.84 -5.46 5.76
C ASP A 172 33.57 -5.07 7.23
N ALA A 173 32.50 -4.33 7.47
CA ALA A 173 32.10 -3.89 8.80
C ALA A 173 31.44 -4.99 9.66
N LEU A 174 30.89 -6.03 9.04
CA LEU A 174 30.21 -7.11 9.76
C LEU A 174 31.25 -8.12 10.30
N PRO A 175 31.27 -8.42 11.62
CA PRO A 175 32.20 -9.36 12.23
C PRO A 175 31.77 -10.82 11.96
N LEU A 176 31.45 -11.13 10.71
CA LEU A 176 30.99 -12.43 10.23
C LEU A 176 31.96 -12.96 9.15
N ARG A 177 31.94 -14.29 8.91
CA ARG A 177 32.65 -14.86 7.75
C ARG A 177 32.08 -14.27 6.45
N ALA A 178 32.91 -13.98 5.48
CA ALA A 178 32.51 -13.39 4.21
C ALA A 178 31.37 -14.17 3.50
N SER A 179 31.36 -15.50 3.62
CA SER A 179 30.28 -16.35 3.08
C SER A 179 28.92 -16.10 3.76
N HIS A 180 28.91 -15.93 5.09
CA HIS A 180 27.69 -15.67 5.85
C HIS A 180 27.16 -14.27 5.61
N THR A 181 28.06 -13.28 5.52
CA THR A 181 27.68 -11.90 5.17
C THR A 181 27.06 -11.85 3.78
N ALA A 182 27.66 -12.53 2.79
CA ALA A 182 27.10 -12.60 1.45
C ALA A 182 25.71 -13.24 1.45
N GLU A 183 25.51 -14.37 2.14
CA GLU A 183 24.23 -15.06 2.24
C GLU A 183 23.14 -14.16 2.85
N ILE A 184 23.46 -13.40 3.89
CA ILE A 184 22.54 -12.45 4.54
C ILE A 184 22.14 -11.32 3.58
N LEU A 185 23.10 -10.69 2.90
CA LEU A 185 22.83 -9.58 1.97
C LEU A 185 22.07 -10.05 0.73
N ASP A 186 22.38 -11.24 0.22
CA ASP A 186 21.67 -11.84 -0.90
C ASP A 186 20.21 -12.16 -0.50
N THR A 187 20.00 -12.74 0.70
CA THR A 187 18.65 -12.99 1.23
C THR A 187 17.88 -11.69 1.41
N PHE A 188 18.50 -10.66 1.95
CA PHE A 188 17.87 -9.34 2.05
C PHE A 188 17.43 -8.81 0.69
N THR A 189 18.32 -8.86 -0.30
CA THR A 189 18.03 -8.40 -1.66
C THR A 189 16.89 -9.22 -2.31
N LEU A 190 16.90 -10.55 -2.13
CA LEU A 190 15.83 -11.44 -2.61
C LEU A 190 14.50 -11.13 -1.91
N ALA A 191 14.53 -10.91 -0.59
CA ALA A 191 13.35 -10.57 0.19
C ALA A 191 12.73 -9.25 -0.28
N VAL A 192 13.54 -8.20 -0.49
CA VAL A 192 13.09 -6.93 -1.04
C VAL A 192 12.44 -7.11 -2.40
N ARG A 193 13.14 -7.74 -3.34
CA ARG A 193 12.63 -7.95 -4.70
C ARG A 193 11.36 -8.80 -4.70
N GLY A 194 11.33 -9.86 -3.90
CA GLY A 194 10.16 -10.74 -3.76
C GLY A 194 8.94 -10.01 -3.20
N THR A 195 9.11 -9.25 -2.15
CA THR A 195 8.05 -8.46 -1.53
C THR A 195 7.48 -7.44 -2.51
N ILE A 196 8.34 -6.66 -3.19
CA ILE A 196 7.88 -5.65 -4.14
C ILE A 196 7.24 -6.28 -5.38
N LYS A 197 7.81 -7.38 -5.91
CA LYS A 197 7.18 -8.13 -7.01
C LYS A 197 5.79 -8.63 -6.62
N GLY A 198 5.63 -9.15 -5.40
CA GLY A 198 4.35 -9.58 -4.87
C GLY A 198 3.35 -8.42 -4.77
N ILE A 199 3.77 -7.27 -4.25
CA ILE A 199 2.94 -6.06 -4.15
C ILE A 199 2.47 -5.61 -5.54
N ILE A 200 3.36 -5.51 -6.51
CA ILE A 200 3.02 -5.09 -7.88
C ILE A 200 2.04 -6.07 -8.53
N LEU A 201 2.28 -7.39 -8.38
CA LEU A 201 1.42 -8.40 -8.98
C LEU A 201 0.01 -8.36 -8.38
N VAL A 202 -0.12 -8.22 -7.06
CA VAL A 202 -1.42 -8.06 -6.39
C VAL A 202 -2.09 -6.77 -6.83
N ALA A 203 -1.35 -5.67 -6.94
CA ALA A 203 -1.87 -4.39 -7.39
C ALA A 203 -2.44 -4.47 -8.82
N LEU A 204 -1.73 -5.09 -9.74
CA LEU A 204 -2.20 -5.32 -11.11
C LEU A 204 -3.46 -6.20 -11.14
N LEU A 205 -3.47 -7.26 -10.35
CA LEU A 205 -4.64 -8.15 -10.25
C LEU A 205 -5.86 -7.41 -9.70
N GLN A 206 -5.70 -6.63 -8.63
CA GLN A 206 -6.80 -5.84 -8.05
C GLN A 206 -7.30 -4.77 -9.01
N GLY A 207 -6.40 -4.12 -9.74
CA GLY A 207 -6.77 -3.18 -10.79
C GLY A 207 -7.53 -3.84 -11.94
N ALA A 208 -7.10 -5.01 -12.38
CA ALA A 208 -7.78 -5.78 -13.42
C ALA A 208 -9.17 -6.23 -12.94
N LEU A 209 -9.29 -6.80 -11.73
CA LEU A 209 -10.56 -7.20 -11.13
C LEU A 209 -11.50 -6.00 -10.95
N GLY A 210 -10.97 -4.87 -10.48
CA GLY A 210 -11.70 -3.62 -10.33
C GLY A 210 -12.20 -3.08 -11.67
N GLY A 211 -11.34 -3.02 -12.68
CA GLY A 211 -11.73 -2.60 -14.03
C GLY A 211 -12.81 -3.49 -14.63
N VAL A 212 -12.68 -4.82 -14.47
CA VAL A 212 -13.68 -5.79 -14.97
C VAL A 212 -15.03 -5.60 -14.28
N ILE A 213 -15.08 -5.48 -12.95
CA ILE A 213 -16.38 -5.32 -12.26
C ILE A 213 -17.03 -3.98 -12.60
N PHE A 214 -16.25 -2.88 -12.73
CA PHE A 214 -16.77 -1.59 -13.17
C PHE A 214 -17.34 -1.67 -14.59
N TRP A 215 -16.67 -2.39 -15.49
CA TRP A 215 -17.15 -2.62 -16.84
C TRP A 215 -18.42 -3.46 -16.86
N LEU A 216 -18.49 -4.56 -16.12
CA LEU A 216 -19.67 -5.43 -16.03
C LEU A 216 -20.90 -4.70 -15.47
N LEU A 217 -20.70 -3.79 -14.53
CA LEU A 217 -21.78 -2.98 -13.95
C LEU A 217 -22.16 -1.79 -14.83
N GLY A 218 -21.47 -1.58 -15.97
CA GLY A 218 -21.72 -0.45 -16.88
C GLY A 218 -21.44 0.91 -16.22
N LEU A 219 -20.41 0.98 -15.37
CA LEU A 219 -19.98 2.22 -14.73
C LEU A 219 -19.08 3.02 -15.66
N THR A 220 -19.00 4.34 -15.42
CA THR A 220 -18.15 5.24 -16.20
C THR A 220 -16.66 4.95 -15.99
N ALA A 221 -15.87 5.04 -17.06
CA ALA A 221 -14.40 4.94 -17.05
C ALA A 221 -13.83 3.69 -16.32
N PRO A 222 -14.24 2.44 -16.68
CA PRO A 222 -13.81 1.22 -15.98
C PRO A 222 -12.29 1.01 -16.02
N LEU A 223 -11.63 1.37 -17.12
CA LEU A 223 -10.17 1.30 -17.27
C LEU A 223 -9.45 2.26 -16.31
N LEU A 224 -9.97 3.47 -16.18
CA LEU A 224 -9.42 4.47 -15.26
C LEU A 224 -9.60 4.03 -13.80
N ALA A 225 -10.81 3.56 -13.44
CA ALA A 225 -11.08 3.02 -12.11
C ALA A 225 -10.15 1.85 -11.77
N GLY A 226 -9.97 0.91 -12.70
CA GLY A 226 -9.02 -0.20 -12.55
C GLY A 226 -7.58 0.28 -12.38
N ALA A 227 -7.13 1.25 -13.17
CA ALA A 227 -5.78 1.82 -13.06
C ALA A 227 -5.57 2.53 -11.70
N ILE A 228 -6.55 3.32 -11.26
CA ILE A 228 -6.52 3.96 -9.93
C ILE A 228 -6.50 2.90 -8.82
N MET A 229 -7.33 1.85 -8.93
CA MET A 229 -7.32 0.75 -7.96
C MET A 229 -5.98 0.02 -7.93
N ALA A 230 -5.33 -0.23 -9.08
CA ALA A 230 -4.00 -0.81 -9.13
C ALA A 230 -2.98 0.06 -8.41
N LEU A 231 -2.99 1.36 -8.64
CA LEU A 231 -2.07 2.30 -8.00
C LEU A 231 -2.30 2.40 -6.48
N LEU A 232 -3.55 2.55 -6.07
CA LEU A 232 -3.89 2.61 -4.64
C LEU A 232 -3.62 1.29 -3.92
N SER A 233 -3.72 0.16 -4.61
CA SER A 233 -3.40 -1.17 -4.04
C SER A 233 -1.93 -1.35 -3.67
N LEU A 234 -1.05 -0.45 -4.10
CA LEU A 234 0.32 -0.37 -3.56
C LEU A 234 0.31 0.02 -2.08
N LEU A 235 -0.73 0.73 -1.61
CA LEU A 235 -0.94 1.02 -0.20
C LEU A 235 -1.64 -0.18 0.46
N PRO A 236 -1.05 -0.76 1.51
CA PRO A 236 -1.62 -1.92 2.18
C PRO A 236 -2.95 -1.60 2.87
N VAL A 237 -3.84 -2.59 2.96
CA VAL A 237 -5.09 -2.62 3.75
C VAL A 237 -6.25 -1.80 3.16
N LEU A 238 -6.03 -0.57 2.69
CA LEU A 238 -7.11 0.32 2.25
C LEU A 238 -7.09 0.64 0.76
N GLY A 239 -5.99 0.32 0.06
CA GLY A 239 -5.70 0.86 -1.27
C GLY A 239 -6.86 0.74 -2.27
N SER A 240 -7.25 -0.46 -2.66
CA SER A 240 -8.35 -0.66 -3.61
C SER A 240 -9.72 -0.27 -3.05
N ALA A 241 -9.92 -0.38 -1.73
CA ALA A 241 -11.18 -0.05 -1.07
C ALA A 241 -11.53 1.45 -1.18
N LEU A 242 -10.52 2.32 -1.26
CA LEU A 242 -10.72 3.76 -1.46
C LEU A 242 -11.42 4.10 -2.78
N VAL A 243 -11.46 3.19 -3.74
CA VAL A 243 -12.16 3.38 -5.03
C VAL A 243 -13.50 2.66 -5.03
N TRP A 244 -13.50 1.33 -4.78
CA TRP A 244 -14.73 0.57 -4.93
C TRP A 244 -15.75 0.83 -3.81
N ALA A 245 -15.31 1.14 -2.57
CA ALA A 245 -16.25 1.36 -1.48
C ALA A 245 -17.05 2.67 -1.64
N PRO A 246 -16.46 3.84 -1.95
CA PRO A 246 -17.23 5.04 -2.28
C PRO A 246 -18.13 4.86 -3.50
N ALA A 247 -17.65 4.16 -4.54
CA ALA A 247 -18.47 3.88 -5.73
C ALA A 247 -19.67 2.97 -5.40
N ALA A 248 -19.50 1.96 -4.54
CA ALA A 248 -20.59 1.11 -4.08
C ALA A 248 -21.60 1.92 -3.25
N ILE A 249 -21.15 2.76 -2.33
CA ILE A 249 -22.01 3.65 -1.55
C ILE A 249 -22.78 4.61 -2.48
N TYR A 250 -22.10 5.21 -3.45
CA TYR A 250 -22.75 6.08 -4.44
C TYR A 250 -23.85 5.37 -5.21
N LEU A 251 -23.62 4.14 -5.68
CA LEU A 251 -24.61 3.33 -6.39
C LEU A 251 -25.81 2.98 -5.50
N LEU A 252 -25.57 2.65 -4.24
CA LEU A 252 -26.65 2.39 -3.28
C LEU A 252 -27.52 3.62 -3.06
N VAL A 253 -26.90 4.79 -2.96
CA VAL A 253 -27.59 6.05 -2.71
C VAL A 253 -28.28 6.60 -3.96
N SER A 254 -27.72 6.38 -5.16
CA SER A 254 -28.30 6.83 -6.44
C SER A 254 -29.45 5.96 -6.96
N GLY A 255 -29.90 4.96 -6.18
CA GLY A 255 -31.02 4.08 -6.53
C GLY A 255 -30.64 2.84 -7.35
N SER A 256 -29.36 2.68 -7.72
CA SER A 256 -28.88 1.47 -8.41
C SER A 256 -28.47 0.39 -7.41
N VAL A 257 -29.40 0.02 -6.51
CA VAL A 257 -29.14 -0.84 -5.34
C VAL A 257 -28.49 -2.18 -5.71
N THR A 258 -28.99 -2.84 -6.75
CA THR A 258 -28.45 -4.14 -7.21
C THR A 258 -26.97 -4.01 -7.60
N LYS A 259 -26.63 -2.97 -8.37
CA LYS A 259 -25.23 -2.72 -8.76
C LYS A 259 -24.35 -2.40 -7.55
N GLY A 260 -24.86 -1.62 -6.61
CA GLY A 260 -24.15 -1.27 -5.37
C GLY A 260 -23.87 -2.50 -4.50
N ILE A 261 -24.83 -3.39 -4.31
CA ILE A 261 -24.66 -4.64 -3.55
C ILE A 261 -23.65 -5.57 -4.24
N ILE A 262 -23.75 -5.74 -5.56
CA ILE A 262 -22.79 -6.57 -6.31
C ILE A 262 -21.38 -6.01 -6.17
N LEU A 263 -21.21 -4.70 -6.31
CA LEU A 263 -19.89 -4.08 -6.17
C LEU A 263 -19.34 -4.21 -4.74
N LEU A 264 -20.18 -4.04 -3.73
CA LEU A 264 -19.82 -4.19 -2.32
C LEU A 264 -19.42 -5.65 -1.99
N ALA A 265 -20.22 -6.63 -2.44
CA ALA A 265 -19.92 -8.04 -2.26
C ALA A 265 -18.63 -8.43 -3.01
N PHE A 266 -18.48 -8.05 -4.26
CA PHE A 266 -17.28 -8.32 -5.06
C PHE A 266 -16.03 -7.64 -4.46
N GLY A 267 -16.15 -6.37 -4.07
CA GLY A 267 -15.06 -5.61 -3.44
C GLY A 267 -14.59 -6.26 -2.13
N THR A 268 -15.52 -6.67 -1.29
CA THR A 268 -15.19 -7.28 0.01
C THR A 268 -14.68 -8.71 -0.14
N PHE A 269 -15.40 -9.58 -0.88
CA PHE A 269 -15.06 -11.00 -0.95
C PHE A 269 -14.00 -11.32 -2.00
N VAL A 270 -14.02 -10.70 -3.16
CA VAL A 270 -13.06 -11.03 -4.23
C VAL A 270 -11.80 -10.18 -4.10
N ILE A 271 -11.95 -8.86 -4.06
CA ILE A 271 -10.81 -7.96 -4.00
C ILE A 271 -10.16 -7.99 -2.62
N GLY A 272 -10.95 -7.94 -1.54
CA GLY A 272 -10.45 -7.97 -0.16
C GLY A 272 -9.78 -9.32 0.21
N LEU A 273 -10.38 -10.46 -0.20
CA LEU A 273 -9.73 -11.76 0.01
C LEU A 273 -8.45 -11.89 -0.83
N SER A 274 -8.43 -11.39 -2.06
CA SER A 274 -7.22 -11.47 -2.89
C SER A 274 -6.03 -10.78 -2.22
N ASP A 275 -6.24 -9.66 -1.53
CA ASP A 275 -5.19 -8.97 -0.78
C ASP A 275 -4.66 -9.80 0.40
N ASN A 276 -5.56 -10.38 1.16
CA ASN A 276 -5.20 -11.13 2.37
C ASN A 276 -4.57 -12.50 2.08
N PHE A 277 -4.94 -13.17 0.98
CA PHE A 277 -4.47 -14.51 0.66
C PHE A 277 -3.35 -14.55 -0.38
N LEU A 278 -3.47 -13.79 -1.49
CA LEU A 278 -2.46 -13.85 -2.55
C LEU A 278 -1.15 -13.20 -2.14
N ARG A 279 -1.20 -12.11 -1.39
CA ARG A 279 0.01 -11.36 -1.01
C ARG A 279 1.00 -12.21 -0.20
N PRO A 280 0.61 -12.90 0.89
CA PRO A 280 1.51 -13.79 1.62
C PRO A 280 2.04 -14.95 0.77
N ILE A 281 1.21 -15.49 -0.14
CA ILE A 281 1.62 -16.58 -1.02
C ILE A 281 2.69 -16.12 -2.01
N LEU A 282 2.46 -14.98 -2.67
CA LEU A 282 3.38 -14.45 -3.69
C LEU A 282 4.71 -13.97 -3.09
N VAL A 283 4.66 -13.36 -1.91
CA VAL A 283 5.88 -12.94 -1.19
C VAL A 283 6.63 -14.16 -0.67
N GLY A 284 5.92 -15.13 -0.07
CA GLY A 284 6.52 -16.34 0.51
C GLY A 284 7.27 -17.21 -0.50
N GLN A 285 6.72 -17.37 -1.71
CA GLN A 285 7.36 -18.16 -2.78
C GLN A 285 8.73 -17.59 -3.19
N SER A 286 8.88 -16.28 -3.22
CA SER A 286 10.13 -15.63 -3.61
C SER A 286 11.26 -15.78 -2.58
N ILE A 287 10.92 -16.02 -1.30
CA ILE A 287 11.87 -16.03 -0.18
C ILE A 287 12.02 -17.43 0.41
N GLN A 288 11.32 -18.43 -0.14
CA GLN A 288 11.27 -19.81 0.39
C GLN A 288 10.84 -19.87 1.87
N MET A 289 9.91 -19.00 2.26
CA MET A 289 9.37 -18.93 3.61
C MET A 289 7.96 -19.53 3.65
N PRO A 290 7.59 -20.21 4.75
CA PRO A 290 6.20 -20.64 4.95
C PRO A 290 5.24 -19.45 4.97
N SER A 291 4.11 -19.55 4.27
CA SER A 291 3.15 -18.45 4.13
C SER A 291 2.62 -17.94 5.48
N TYR A 292 2.51 -18.79 6.49
CA TYR A 292 2.09 -18.37 7.83
C TYR A 292 3.11 -17.45 8.52
N VAL A 293 4.42 -17.66 8.27
CA VAL A 293 5.48 -16.79 8.81
C VAL A 293 5.38 -15.40 8.15
N VAL A 294 5.18 -15.37 6.83
CA VAL A 294 4.99 -14.11 6.09
C VAL A 294 3.77 -13.37 6.61
N LEU A 295 2.64 -14.08 6.81
CA LEU A 295 1.41 -13.48 7.34
C LEU A 295 1.63 -12.88 8.74
N LEU A 296 2.18 -13.68 9.67
CA LEU A 296 2.43 -13.22 11.04
C LEU A 296 3.41 -12.06 11.09
N ALA A 297 4.49 -12.13 10.29
CA ALA A 297 5.48 -11.06 10.21
C ALA A 297 4.89 -9.76 9.61
N THR A 298 4.01 -9.90 8.61
CA THR A 298 3.31 -8.76 8.01
C THR A 298 2.36 -8.10 9.01
N LEU A 299 1.53 -8.90 9.70
CA LEU A 299 0.59 -8.39 10.70
C LEU A 299 1.32 -7.78 11.91
N GLY A 300 2.36 -8.47 12.41
CA GLY A 300 3.19 -7.96 13.51
C GLY A 300 3.93 -6.68 13.13
N GLY A 301 4.49 -6.65 11.92
CA GLY A 301 5.12 -5.45 11.37
C GLY A 301 4.16 -4.28 11.26
N LEU A 302 2.96 -4.51 10.72
CA LEU A 302 1.90 -3.50 10.59
C LEU A 302 1.48 -2.94 11.97
N ALA A 303 1.34 -3.82 12.96
CA ALA A 303 0.98 -3.41 14.32
C ALA A 303 2.09 -2.59 15.01
N ALA A 304 3.37 -2.93 14.79
CA ALA A 304 4.51 -2.28 15.45
C ALA A 304 4.98 -1.00 14.74
N LEU A 305 4.98 -0.96 13.40
CA LEU A 305 5.62 0.08 12.60
C LEU A 305 4.65 0.75 11.60
N GLY A 306 3.35 0.47 11.73
CA GLY A 306 2.34 0.99 10.80
C GLY A 306 2.57 0.55 9.36
N ALA A 307 2.27 1.41 8.39
CA ALA A 307 2.38 1.09 6.96
C ALA A 307 3.79 0.61 6.53
N ASN A 308 4.85 1.16 7.12
CA ASN A 308 6.22 0.73 6.85
C ASN A 308 6.47 -0.73 7.32
N GLY A 309 5.83 -1.14 8.42
CA GLY A 309 5.95 -2.47 8.97
C GLY A 309 5.40 -3.58 8.07
N PHE A 310 4.49 -3.21 7.17
CA PHE A 310 3.99 -4.11 6.14
C PHE A 310 5.10 -4.68 5.24
N VAL A 311 6.09 -3.87 4.91
CA VAL A 311 7.26 -4.29 4.12
C VAL A 311 8.39 -4.79 5.03
N ILE A 312 8.63 -4.12 6.15
CA ILE A 312 9.69 -4.48 7.09
C ILE A 312 9.45 -5.87 7.72
N GLY A 313 8.20 -6.21 8.05
CA GLY A 313 7.87 -7.47 8.70
C GLY A 313 8.41 -8.70 7.97
N PRO A 314 8.03 -8.94 6.71
CA PRO A 314 8.57 -10.04 5.92
C PRO A 314 10.10 -10.00 5.75
N LEU A 315 10.70 -8.80 5.62
CA LEU A 315 12.15 -8.66 5.54
C LEU A 315 12.84 -9.13 6.81
N VAL A 316 12.38 -8.65 7.96
CA VAL A 316 12.93 -9.05 9.27
C VAL A 316 12.80 -10.56 9.49
N ALA A 317 11.64 -11.13 9.14
CA ALA A 317 11.44 -12.58 9.24
C ALA A 317 12.41 -13.37 8.33
N ALA A 318 12.63 -12.92 7.09
CA ALA A 318 13.58 -13.52 6.16
C ALA A 318 15.01 -13.49 6.73
N MET A 319 15.41 -12.35 7.24
CA MET A 319 16.73 -12.16 7.85
C MET A 319 16.91 -13.03 9.09
N PHE A 320 15.88 -13.10 9.94
CA PHE A 320 15.89 -13.94 11.12
C PHE A 320 16.05 -15.42 10.78
N LEU A 321 15.26 -15.95 9.84
CA LEU A 321 15.36 -17.35 9.42
C LEU A 321 16.71 -17.67 8.80
N THR A 322 17.29 -16.76 8.03
CA THR A 322 18.62 -16.95 7.45
C THR A 322 19.70 -16.94 8.51
N ALA A 323 19.66 -15.98 9.44
CA ALA A 323 20.61 -15.95 10.56
C ALA A 323 20.51 -17.22 11.43
N TRP A 324 19.29 -17.68 11.68
CA TRP A 324 19.06 -18.93 12.43
C TRP A 324 19.62 -20.15 11.70
N ARG A 325 19.41 -20.27 10.40
CA ARG A 325 19.96 -21.33 9.56
C ARG A 325 21.49 -21.35 9.61
N ILE A 326 22.14 -20.18 9.46
CA ILE A 326 23.58 -20.02 9.56
C ILE A 326 24.07 -20.50 10.93
N PHE A 327 23.41 -20.08 12.00
CA PHE A 327 23.77 -20.47 13.37
C PHE A 327 23.69 -22.00 13.58
N VAL A 328 22.60 -22.64 13.17
CA VAL A 328 22.43 -24.10 13.30
C VAL A 328 23.48 -24.86 12.48
N THR A 329 23.74 -24.42 11.24
CA THR A 329 24.71 -25.09 10.35
C THR A 329 26.16 -24.90 10.83
N SER A 330 26.48 -23.76 11.44
CA SER A 330 27.81 -23.52 11.99
C SER A 330 28.06 -24.38 13.23
N LYS A 331 27.04 -24.62 14.06
CA LYS A 331 27.14 -25.48 15.24
C LYS A 331 27.38 -26.96 14.85
N ALA A 332 26.64 -27.45 13.83
CA ALA A 332 26.77 -28.83 13.33
C ALA A 332 28.13 -29.16 12.66
N ARG A 333 28.98 -28.14 12.39
CA ARG A 333 30.33 -28.33 11.88
C ARG A 333 31.42 -28.26 12.95
N CYS A 334 31.04 -27.94 14.17
CA CYS A 334 31.94 -27.88 15.32
C CYS A 334 31.84 -29.14 16.22
N ASP A 335 30.76 -29.90 16.06
CA ASP A 335 30.58 -31.25 16.61
C ASP A 335 31.02 -32.28 15.57
#